data_5c224a49bda2486a6fb1b34256f4b421
#
_entry.id   5c224a49bda2486a6fb1b34256f4b421
#
_cell.length_a   1.000
_cell.length_b   1.000
_cell.length_c   1.000
_cell.angle_alpha   90.00
_cell.angle_beta   90.00
_cell.angle_gamma   90.00
#
_symmetry.space_group_name_H-M   'P 1'
#
loop_
_entity.id
_entity.type
_entity.pdbx_description
1 polymer ?
#
loop_
_entity_poly.entity_id
_entity_poly.type
_entity_poly.pdbx_seq_one_letter_code
_entity_poly.pdbx_strand_id
1 'polypeptide(L)'
;GTPLMRENGGGVNATINGVSVGKGANSVSGNTVLGQAALDASVSGGDNTAVGKNALTANTSGIRNVALGSGALAANTTGGKNIAIGYNSLDAATTAEGNTAVGYNSLSANTSGASNVGVGLDALIVNETGSGNTAVGANALDANTTASNNTAVGKAALGANTTGASNTAVGEEALAANTTASHNIAVGREALKVNTTGAQNVAVGNFSLDANTTASNNTAIGYATLTGNTTGTNNTAVGVDALFENTTGTRNTAVGALALDANTTASDNTAVGYLA
;
A
#
# COMPACT_ATOMS: atom_id res chain seq x y z
N GLY A 1 -38.87 36.78 2.85
CA GLY A 1 -37.58 36.10 2.85
C GLY A 1 -37.61 34.92 1.89
N THR A 2 -36.67 34.83 0.95
CA THR A 2 -36.50 33.65 0.08
C THR A 2 -36.31 32.43 0.95
N PRO A 3 -37.00 31.30 0.72
CA PRO A 3 -36.78 30.11 1.51
C PRO A 3 -35.33 29.64 1.37
N LEU A 4 -34.69 29.37 2.49
CA LEU A 4 -33.29 28.87 2.58
C LEU A 4 -33.13 27.48 1.95
N MET A 5 -34.22 26.79 1.64
CA MET A 5 -34.25 25.49 0.96
C MET A 5 -35.02 25.62 -0.35
N ARG A 6 -34.42 25.21 -1.46
CA ARG A 6 -35.10 24.98 -2.72
C ARG A 6 -35.11 23.49 -3.01
N GLU A 7 -36.30 22.93 -3.20
CA GLU A 7 -36.42 21.61 -3.81
C GLU A 7 -36.17 21.78 -5.32
N ASN A 8 -35.16 21.11 -5.86
CA ASN A 8 -34.97 20.99 -7.30
C ASN A 8 -36.03 20.02 -7.83
N GLY A 9 -36.97 20.52 -8.64
CA GLY A 9 -38.15 19.80 -9.08
C GLY A 9 -37.91 18.37 -9.52
N GLY A 10 -38.56 17.43 -8.87
CA GLY A 10 -38.60 16.02 -9.22
C GLY A 10 -38.00 15.06 -8.20
N GLY A 11 -37.48 15.51 -7.07
CA GLY A 11 -36.97 14.61 -6.02
C GLY A 11 -35.73 15.08 -5.32
N VAL A 12 -35.84 15.68 -4.18
CA VAL A 12 -35.26 15.26 -2.93
C VAL A 12 -33.81 15.66 -2.61
N ASN A 13 -33.18 16.62 -3.34
CA ASN A 13 -32.03 17.34 -2.80
C ASN A 13 -32.47 18.78 -2.47
N ALA A 14 -32.28 19.19 -1.23
CA ALA A 14 -32.31 20.60 -0.88
C ALA A 14 -30.97 21.23 -1.28
N THR A 15 -30.97 22.44 -1.82
CA THR A 15 -29.76 23.23 -2.03
C THR A 15 -29.71 24.36 -1.02
N ILE A 16 -28.70 24.37 -0.15
CA ILE A 16 -28.47 25.41 0.85
C ILE A 16 -27.18 26.12 0.46
N ASN A 17 -27.25 27.36 0.02
CA ASN A 17 -26.10 28.16 -0.44
C ASN A 17 -25.20 27.41 -1.47
N GLY A 18 -25.79 26.71 -2.44
CA GLY A 18 -25.05 25.95 -3.46
C GLY A 18 -24.55 24.56 -3.01
N VAL A 19 -24.84 24.15 -1.80
CA VAL A 19 -24.51 22.81 -1.28
C VAL A 19 -25.74 21.92 -1.40
N SER A 20 -25.59 20.78 -2.10
CA SER A 20 -26.62 19.75 -2.18
C SER A 20 -26.70 18.95 -0.89
N VAL A 21 -27.93 18.79 -0.35
CA VAL A 21 -28.21 17.98 0.84
C VAL A 21 -29.37 17.04 0.50
N GLY A 22 -29.15 15.72 0.55
CA GLY A 22 -30.21 14.77 0.22
C GLY A 22 -29.73 13.38 -0.17
N LYS A 23 -30.30 12.84 -1.24
CA LYS A 23 -30.04 11.48 -1.74
C LYS A 23 -29.29 11.43 -3.09
N GLY A 24 -28.85 12.57 -3.61
CA GLY A 24 -28.24 12.66 -4.94
C GLY A 24 -29.25 12.66 -6.10
N ALA A 25 -28.74 12.60 -7.33
CA ALA A 25 -29.61 12.52 -8.51
C ALA A 25 -30.49 11.26 -8.44
N ASN A 26 -31.73 11.38 -8.94
CA ASN A 26 -32.77 10.32 -8.95
C ASN A 26 -33.24 9.82 -7.57
N SER A 27 -32.83 10.42 -6.46
CA SER A 27 -33.35 10.12 -5.11
C SER A 27 -33.29 8.65 -4.70
N VAL A 28 -32.24 7.95 -5.08
CA VAL A 28 -32.08 6.51 -4.82
C VAL A 28 -32.03 6.24 -3.31
N SER A 29 -32.75 5.21 -2.89
CA SER A 29 -32.83 4.82 -1.48
C SER A 29 -31.45 4.47 -0.90
N GLY A 30 -31.24 4.81 0.36
CA GLY A 30 -29.98 4.53 1.06
C GLY A 30 -28.84 5.51 0.77
N ASN A 31 -28.95 6.38 -0.23
CA ASN A 31 -27.90 7.37 -0.48
C ASN A 31 -27.98 8.55 0.49
N THR A 32 -26.80 9.04 0.89
CA THR A 32 -26.60 10.25 1.70
C THR A 32 -25.64 11.19 0.99
N VAL A 33 -26.06 12.44 0.76
CA VAL A 33 -25.29 13.44 0.01
C VAL A 33 -25.18 14.74 0.78
N LEU A 34 -23.96 15.27 0.85
CA LEU A 34 -23.66 16.60 1.35
C LEU A 34 -22.47 17.20 0.58
N GLY A 35 -22.72 18.05 -0.40
CA GLY A 35 -21.64 18.70 -1.15
C GLY A 35 -22.08 19.27 -2.50
N GLN A 36 -21.30 20.21 -3.03
CA GLN A 36 -21.49 20.70 -4.39
C GLN A 36 -21.17 19.58 -5.38
N ALA A 37 -22.10 19.27 -6.29
CA ALA A 37 -21.96 18.20 -7.30
C ALA A 37 -21.62 16.81 -6.70
N ALA A 38 -21.96 16.56 -5.45
CA ALA A 38 -21.81 15.24 -4.87
C ALA A 38 -22.92 14.31 -5.37
N LEU A 39 -22.56 13.10 -5.86
CA LEU A 39 -23.46 12.08 -6.40
C LEU A 39 -24.45 12.66 -7.43
N ASP A 40 -23.94 13.45 -8.40
CA ASP A 40 -24.73 14.28 -9.30
C ASP A 40 -25.03 13.61 -10.67
N ALA A 41 -24.41 12.48 -11.00
CA ALA A 41 -24.73 11.71 -12.19
C ALA A 41 -26.12 11.06 -12.08
N SER A 42 -26.62 10.51 -13.18
CA SER A 42 -27.89 9.76 -13.20
C SER A 42 -27.73 8.44 -12.46
N VAL A 43 -27.95 8.47 -11.16
CA VAL A 43 -27.66 7.38 -10.23
C VAL A 43 -28.76 6.33 -10.22
N SER A 44 -28.40 5.05 -10.31
CA SER A 44 -29.26 3.90 -9.99
C SER A 44 -28.75 3.09 -8.78
N GLY A 45 -27.46 3.24 -8.43
CA GLY A 45 -26.83 2.57 -7.28
C GLY A 45 -27.23 3.18 -5.94
N GLY A 46 -27.55 2.33 -4.96
CA GLY A 46 -27.95 2.71 -3.62
C GLY A 46 -26.89 2.51 -2.54
N ASP A 47 -27.21 2.92 -1.32
CA ASP A 47 -26.40 2.76 -0.12
C ASP A 47 -25.03 3.48 -0.21
N ASN A 48 -24.94 4.59 -0.94
CA ASN A 48 -23.73 5.38 -1.04
C ASN A 48 -23.76 6.59 -0.09
N THR A 49 -22.62 6.94 0.48
CA THR A 49 -22.40 8.16 1.25
C THR A 49 -21.42 9.05 0.51
N ALA A 50 -21.84 10.25 0.11
CA ALA A 50 -21.01 11.22 -0.62
C ALA A 50 -21.00 12.56 0.13
N VAL A 51 -19.89 12.91 0.75
CA VAL A 51 -19.70 14.14 1.51
C VAL A 51 -18.47 14.88 0.99
N GLY A 52 -18.67 16.03 0.39
CA GLY A 52 -17.59 16.85 -0.18
C GLY A 52 -17.90 17.30 -1.62
N LYS A 53 -17.17 18.30 -2.09
CA LYS A 53 -17.29 18.74 -3.48
C LYS A 53 -16.87 17.62 -4.43
N ASN A 54 -17.70 17.32 -5.44
CA ASN A 54 -17.48 16.28 -6.43
C ASN A 54 -17.29 14.86 -5.86
N ALA A 55 -17.66 14.58 -4.61
CA ALA A 55 -17.62 13.21 -4.08
C ALA A 55 -18.60 12.32 -4.87
N LEU A 56 -18.12 11.18 -5.41
CA LEU A 56 -18.91 10.24 -6.24
C LEU A 56 -19.63 10.90 -7.42
N THR A 57 -19.12 11.99 -7.98
CA THR A 57 -19.86 12.80 -8.96
C THR A 57 -20.23 12.03 -10.22
N ALA A 58 -19.40 11.06 -10.69
CA ALA A 58 -19.66 10.25 -11.89
C ALA A 58 -20.39 8.93 -11.62
N ASN A 59 -20.78 8.62 -10.39
CA ASN A 59 -21.37 7.32 -10.05
C ASN A 59 -22.72 7.11 -10.73
N THR A 60 -22.84 6.00 -11.47
CA THR A 60 -24.10 5.63 -12.15
C THR A 60 -24.81 4.44 -11.50
N SER A 61 -24.12 3.34 -11.27
CA SER A 61 -24.70 2.12 -10.69
C SER A 61 -23.89 1.53 -9.51
N GLY A 62 -22.75 2.14 -9.15
CA GLY A 62 -21.96 1.70 -8.00
C GLY A 62 -22.73 1.77 -6.69
N ILE A 63 -22.57 0.76 -5.84
CA ILE A 63 -23.32 0.61 -4.59
C ILE A 63 -22.39 0.51 -3.38
N ARG A 64 -22.91 0.94 -2.20
CA ARG A 64 -22.21 0.78 -0.91
C ARG A 64 -20.83 1.43 -0.87
N ASN A 65 -20.67 2.57 -1.52
CA ASN A 65 -19.46 3.36 -1.47
C ASN A 65 -19.56 4.44 -0.39
N VAL A 66 -18.44 4.71 0.27
CA VAL A 66 -18.28 5.85 1.18
C VAL A 66 -17.23 6.79 0.59
N ALA A 67 -17.61 7.99 0.25
CA ALA A 67 -16.73 9.05 -0.23
C ALA A 67 -16.84 10.27 0.68
N LEU A 68 -15.78 10.57 1.42
CA LEU A 68 -15.69 11.71 2.32
C LEU A 68 -14.44 12.54 1.97
N GLY A 69 -14.63 13.63 1.29
CA GLY A 69 -13.56 14.52 0.82
C GLY A 69 -13.86 15.13 -0.53
N SER A 70 -13.20 16.24 -0.85
CA SER A 70 -13.31 16.81 -2.20
C SER A 70 -12.62 15.88 -3.19
N GLY A 71 -13.33 15.49 -4.27
CA GLY A 71 -12.83 14.60 -5.30
C GLY A 71 -12.80 13.12 -4.91
N ALA A 72 -13.20 12.73 -3.70
CA ALA A 72 -13.20 11.32 -3.31
C ALA A 72 -14.11 10.49 -4.24
N LEU A 73 -13.56 9.40 -4.83
CA LEU A 73 -14.25 8.53 -5.80
C LEU A 73 -14.90 9.30 -6.98
N ALA A 74 -14.31 10.41 -7.42
CA ALA A 74 -14.95 11.29 -8.39
C ALA A 74 -15.27 10.62 -9.72
N ALA A 75 -14.40 9.75 -10.24
CA ALA A 75 -14.59 9.06 -11.52
C ALA A 75 -15.36 7.73 -11.41
N ASN A 76 -15.77 7.31 -10.22
CA ASN A 76 -16.43 6.01 -10.05
C ASN A 76 -17.73 5.94 -10.83
N THR A 77 -17.88 4.92 -11.66
CA THR A 77 -19.13 4.70 -12.44
C THR A 77 -19.93 3.51 -11.91
N THR A 78 -19.31 2.36 -11.81
CA THR A 78 -19.96 1.08 -11.45
C THR A 78 -19.33 0.37 -10.27
N GLY A 79 -18.14 0.80 -9.84
CA GLY A 79 -17.43 0.20 -8.72
C GLY A 79 -18.22 0.27 -7.41
N GLY A 80 -18.14 -0.78 -6.60
CA GLY A 80 -18.87 -0.88 -5.35
C GLY A 80 -18.01 -1.23 -4.14
N LYS A 81 -18.57 -1.02 -2.94
CA LYS A 81 -17.94 -1.37 -1.66
C LYS A 81 -16.59 -0.68 -1.42
N ASN A 82 -16.40 0.50 -1.96
CA ASN A 82 -15.17 1.28 -1.75
C ASN A 82 -15.35 2.27 -0.60
N ILE A 83 -14.28 2.48 0.15
CA ILE A 83 -14.19 3.53 1.18
C ILE A 83 -13.09 4.49 0.74
N ALA A 84 -13.42 5.74 0.52
CA ALA A 84 -12.49 6.81 0.16
C ALA A 84 -12.67 8.01 1.10
N ILE A 85 -11.68 8.27 1.91
CA ILE A 85 -11.69 9.35 2.91
C ILE A 85 -10.43 10.21 2.72
N GLY A 86 -10.60 11.42 2.24
CA GLY A 86 -9.51 12.36 1.98
C GLY A 86 -9.69 13.09 0.65
N TYR A 87 -8.86 14.11 0.43
CA TYR A 87 -8.80 14.83 -0.83
C TYR A 87 -8.28 13.89 -1.93
N ASN A 88 -9.00 13.80 -3.06
CA ASN A 88 -8.67 12.93 -4.20
C ASN A 88 -8.34 11.48 -3.81
N SER A 89 -8.93 10.95 -2.74
CA SER A 89 -8.77 9.53 -2.42
C SER A 89 -9.57 8.69 -3.42
N LEU A 90 -8.90 7.71 -4.06
CA LEU A 90 -9.48 6.78 -5.04
C LEU A 90 -10.22 7.51 -6.20
N ASP A 91 -9.75 8.70 -6.60
CA ASP A 91 -10.49 9.60 -7.50
C ASP A 91 -10.52 9.12 -8.96
N ALA A 92 -9.55 8.35 -9.44
CA ALA A 92 -9.54 7.76 -10.79
C ALA A 92 -10.30 6.43 -10.91
N ALA A 93 -10.78 5.85 -9.81
CA ALA A 93 -11.45 4.55 -9.84
C ALA A 93 -12.74 4.61 -10.65
N THR A 94 -12.85 3.79 -11.68
CA THR A 94 -14.05 3.72 -12.52
C THR A 94 -14.92 2.50 -12.22
N THR A 95 -14.30 1.33 -12.15
CA THR A 95 -14.97 0.03 -11.93
C THR A 95 -14.39 -0.74 -10.75
N ALA A 96 -13.38 -0.20 -10.09
CA ALA A 96 -12.67 -0.85 -8.97
C ALA A 96 -13.62 -1.18 -7.81
N GLU A 97 -13.42 -2.33 -7.16
CA GLU A 97 -14.31 -2.81 -6.10
C GLU A 97 -13.53 -3.17 -4.82
N GLY A 98 -14.15 -2.89 -3.68
CA GLY A 98 -13.65 -3.35 -2.39
C GLY A 98 -12.37 -2.68 -1.90
N ASN A 99 -12.05 -1.47 -2.34
CA ASN A 99 -10.86 -0.74 -1.91
C ASN A 99 -11.14 0.15 -0.69
N THR A 100 -10.14 0.29 0.17
CA THR A 100 -10.15 1.24 1.29
C THR A 100 -9.00 2.24 1.10
N ALA A 101 -9.33 3.49 0.88
CA ALA A 101 -8.40 4.61 0.71
C ALA A 101 -8.65 5.68 1.77
N VAL A 102 -7.70 5.90 2.66
CA VAL A 102 -7.80 6.89 3.73
C VAL A 102 -6.54 7.75 3.74
N GLY A 103 -6.66 8.99 3.32
CA GLY A 103 -5.55 9.93 3.24
C GLY A 103 -5.62 10.83 2.00
N TYR A 104 -4.77 11.84 1.97
CA TYR A 104 -4.57 12.70 0.81
C TYR A 104 -3.98 11.86 -0.33
N ASN A 105 -4.59 11.88 -1.54
CA ASN A 105 -4.22 11.12 -2.73
C ASN A 105 -4.03 9.59 -2.51
N SER A 106 -4.54 9.00 -1.44
CA SER A 106 -4.45 7.54 -1.28
C SER A 106 -5.18 6.82 -2.42
N LEU A 107 -4.48 5.88 -3.10
CA LEU A 107 -5.01 5.13 -4.26
C LEU A 107 -5.53 6.03 -5.42
N SER A 108 -4.99 7.25 -5.57
CA SER A 108 -5.53 8.24 -6.50
C SER A 108 -5.55 7.73 -7.96
N ALA A 109 -4.48 7.09 -8.45
CA ALA A 109 -4.43 6.59 -9.83
C ALA A 109 -5.12 5.23 -10.05
N ASN A 110 -5.74 4.62 -9.03
CA ASN A 110 -6.30 3.28 -9.16
C ASN A 110 -7.56 3.27 -10.03
N THR A 111 -7.46 2.69 -11.22
CA THR A 111 -8.59 2.64 -12.17
C THR A 111 -9.46 1.40 -12.00
N SER A 112 -8.85 0.22 -11.88
CA SER A 112 -9.55 -1.06 -11.83
C SER A 112 -9.03 -2.05 -10.77
N GLY A 113 -7.91 -1.74 -10.09
CA GLY A 113 -7.38 -2.59 -9.02
C GLY A 113 -8.40 -2.79 -7.90
N ALA A 114 -8.55 -4.01 -7.41
CA ALA A 114 -9.54 -4.38 -6.40
C ALA A 114 -8.91 -4.82 -5.07
N SER A 115 -9.68 -4.71 -3.99
CA SER A 115 -9.29 -5.23 -2.68
C SER A 115 -7.96 -4.65 -2.15
N ASN A 116 -7.67 -3.39 -2.46
CA ASN A 116 -6.50 -2.70 -1.92
C ASN A 116 -6.86 -1.90 -0.67
N VAL A 117 -5.92 -1.80 0.25
CA VAL A 117 -5.98 -0.94 1.43
C VAL A 117 -4.84 0.07 1.36
N GLY A 118 -5.17 1.35 1.19
CA GLY A 118 -4.24 2.47 1.25
C GLY A 118 -4.59 3.40 2.42
N VAL A 119 -3.75 3.50 3.42
CA VAL A 119 -3.95 4.39 4.58
C VAL A 119 -2.70 5.23 4.80
N GLY A 120 -2.79 6.50 4.50
CA GLY A 120 -1.69 7.45 4.63
C GLY A 120 -1.63 8.45 3.48
N LEU A 121 -0.79 9.48 3.63
CA LEU A 121 -0.46 10.42 2.57
C LEU A 121 0.20 9.65 1.41
N ASP A 122 -0.34 9.77 0.21
CA ASP A 122 0.17 9.19 -1.04
C ASP A 122 0.39 7.65 -0.99
N ALA A 123 -0.29 6.92 -0.08
CA ALA A 123 -0.23 5.47 -0.05
C ALA A 123 -0.84 4.87 -1.33
N LEU A 124 -0.08 4.02 -2.06
CA LEU A 124 -0.48 3.43 -3.35
C LEU A 124 -0.89 4.48 -4.41
N ILE A 125 -0.32 5.67 -4.38
CA ILE A 125 -0.78 6.81 -5.20
C ILE A 125 -0.81 6.51 -6.70
N VAL A 126 0.15 5.78 -7.26
CA VAL A 126 0.22 5.44 -8.69
C VAL A 126 -0.26 4.04 -9.03
N ASN A 127 -0.86 3.32 -8.09
CA ASN A 127 -1.42 1.99 -8.38
C ASN A 127 -2.56 2.10 -9.40
N GLU A 128 -2.41 1.49 -10.56
CA GLU A 128 -3.43 1.53 -11.62
C GLU A 128 -4.34 0.30 -11.58
N THR A 129 -3.73 -0.89 -11.61
CA THR A 129 -4.46 -2.17 -11.75
C THR A 129 -4.07 -3.22 -10.71
N GLY A 130 -3.03 -2.98 -9.92
CA GLY A 130 -2.60 -3.89 -8.85
C GLY A 130 -3.72 -4.16 -7.85
N SER A 131 -3.86 -5.40 -7.40
CA SER A 131 -4.94 -5.84 -6.51
C SER A 131 -4.41 -6.56 -5.28
N GLY A 132 -5.19 -6.55 -4.19
CA GLY A 132 -4.83 -7.25 -2.96
C GLY A 132 -3.63 -6.63 -2.22
N ASN A 133 -3.30 -5.37 -2.46
CA ASN A 133 -2.20 -4.70 -1.77
C ASN A 133 -2.69 -4.03 -0.47
N THR A 134 -1.86 -4.09 0.56
CA THR A 134 -2.07 -3.36 1.82
C THR A 134 -0.92 -2.39 2.03
N ALA A 135 -1.20 -1.10 2.04
CA ALA A 135 -0.25 -0.02 2.28
C ALA A 135 -0.72 0.85 3.44
N VAL A 136 0.01 0.87 4.54
CA VAL A 136 -0.30 1.67 5.72
C VAL A 136 0.93 2.49 6.12
N GLY A 137 0.88 3.77 5.87
CA GLY A 137 1.98 4.71 6.11
C GLY A 137 2.12 5.73 4.98
N ALA A 138 2.73 6.87 5.27
CA ALA A 138 3.02 7.85 4.23
C ALA A 138 3.99 7.25 3.19
N ASN A 139 3.67 7.39 1.91
CA ASN A 139 4.45 6.86 0.77
C ASN A 139 4.69 5.34 0.83
N ALA A 140 3.82 4.57 1.48
CA ALA A 140 3.88 3.11 1.40
C ALA A 140 3.40 2.65 0.02
N LEU A 141 4.19 1.83 -0.69
CA LEU A 141 3.91 1.35 -2.06
C LEU A 141 3.58 2.49 -3.06
N ASP A 142 4.19 3.66 -2.90
CA ASP A 142 3.82 4.83 -3.69
C ASP A 142 4.21 4.72 -5.17
N ALA A 143 5.21 3.92 -5.54
CA ALA A 143 5.57 3.63 -6.93
C ALA A 143 4.88 2.40 -7.54
N ASN A 144 4.01 1.70 -6.79
CA ASN A 144 3.36 0.48 -7.29
C ASN A 144 2.38 0.78 -8.40
N THR A 145 2.56 0.18 -9.58
CA THR A 145 1.64 0.38 -10.71
C THR A 145 0.69 -0.78 -10.94
N THR A 146 1.22 -1.97 -11.09
CA THR A 146 0.44 -3.17 -11.46
C THR A 146 0.65 -4.37 -10.54
N ALA A 147 1.63 -4.29 -9.63
CA ALA A 147 1.94 -5.41 -8.75
C ALA A 147 0.83 -5.68 -7.74
N SER A 148 0.68 -6.95 -7.37
CA SER A 148 -0.40 -7.42 -6.50
C SER A 148 0.13 -8.20 -5.28
N ASN A 149 -0.73 -8.30 -4.25
CA ASN A 149 -0.48 -9.10 -3.07
C ASN A 149 0.73 -8.64 -2.23
N ASN A 150 1.03 -7.36 -2.22
CA ASN A 150 2.08 -6.80 -1.38
C ASN A 150 1.49 -6.25 -0.07
N THR A 151 2.22 -6.41 1.02
CA THR A 151 1.91 -5.80 2.31
C THR A 151 3.03 -4.84 2.70
N ALA A 152 2.73 -3.56 2.84
CA ALA A 152 3.65 -2.52 3.26
C ALA A 152 3.08 -1.74 4.45
N VAL A 153 3.70 -1.84 5.60
CA VAL A 153 3.29 -1.13 6.82
C VAL A 153 4.48 -0.36 7.37
N GLY A 154 4.43 0.93 7.25
CA GLY A 154 5.51 1.84 7.64
C GLY A 154 5.71 2.95 6.60
N LYS A 155 6.32 4.06 7.02
CA LYS A 155 6.67 5.15 6.10
C LYS A 155 7.65 4.62 5.03
N ALA A 156 7.35 4.87 3.76
CA ALA A 156 8.15 4.46 2.60
C ALA A 156 8.48 2.94 2.54
N ALA A 157 7.70 2.10 3.22
CA ALA A 157 7.82 0.65 3.05
C ALA A 157 7.45 0.26 1.61
N LEU A 158 8.31 -0.52 0.93
CA LEU A 158 8.16 -0.87 -0.50
C LEU A 158 7.98 0.35 -1.42
N GLY A 159 8.53 1.52 -1.07
CA GLY A 159 8.28 2.77 -1.79
C GLY A 159 8.63 2.70 -3.29
N ALA A 160 9.76 2.11 -3.67
CA ALA A 160 10.18 2.02 -5.06
C ALA A 160 9.61 0.82 -5.83
N ASN A 161 8.72 0.00 -5.21
CA ASN A 161 8.22 -1.21 -5.86
C ASN A 161 7.30 -0.88 -7.04
N THR A 162 7.63 -1.36 -8.23
CA THR A 162 6.81 -1.16 -9.44
C THR A 162 6.00 -2.39 -9.82
N THR A 163 6.66 -3.55 -9.98
CA THR A 163 6.06 -4.80 -10.46
C THR A 163 6.33 -6.01 -9.58
N GLY A 164 7.14 -5.89 -8.52
CA GLY A 164 7.39 -6.99 -7.57
C GLY A 164 6.13 -7.36 -6.79
N ALA A 165 5.77 -8.63 -6.76
CA ALA A 165 4.56 -9.15 -6.13
C ALA A 165 4.85 -10.02 -4.90
N SER A 166 3.85 -10.15 -4.04
CA SER A 166 3.91 -11.04 -2.87
C SER A 166 5.06 -10.73 -1.91
N ASN A 167 5.36 -9.45 -1.71
CA ASN A 167 6.32 -8.99 -0.73
C ASN A 167 5.61 -8.55 0.55
N THR A 168 6.26 -8.76 1.68
CA THR A 168 5.83 -8.26 2.99
C THR A 168 6.91 -7.34 3.56
N ALA A 169 6.59 -6.09 3.78
CA ALA A 169 7.46 -5.08 4.37
C ALA A 169 6.77 -4.42 5.56
N VAL A 170 7.31 -4.60 6.75
CA VAL A 170 6.79 -4.00 7.99
C VAL A 170 7.90 -3.28 8.73
N GLY A 171 7.86 -1.97 8.72
CA GLY A 171 8.87 -1.08 9.29
C GLY A 171 9.14 0.11 8.38
N GLU A 172 9.64 1.21 8.97
CA GLU A 172 10.09 2.37 8.20
C GLU A 172 11.18 1.93 7.21
N GLU A 173 11.01 2.27 5.93
CA GLU A 173 11.95 1.96 4.83
C GLU A 173 12.27 0.46 4.65
N ALA A 174 11.44 -0.46 5.17
CA ALA A 174 11.58 -1.88 4.86
C ALA A 174 11.36 -2.12 3.36
N LEU A 175 12.30 -2.81 2.67
CA LEU A 175 12.28 -3.04 1.21
C LEU A 175 12.13 -1.75 0.38
N ALA A 176 12.62 -0.60 0.87
CA ALA A 176 12.36 0.69 0.24
C ALA A 176 12.83 0.78 -1.22
N ALA A 177 13.97 0.18 -1.57
CA ALA A 177 14.51 0.20 -2.93
C ALA A 177 14.06 -0.96 -3.82
N ASN A 178 13.18 -1.86 -3.34
CA ASN A 178 12.71 -2.99 -4.14
C ASN A 178 11.95 -2.49 -5.38
N THR A 179 12.35 -2.92 -6.57
CA THR A 179 11.69 -2.51 -7.80
C THR A 179 10.84 -3.61 -8.42
N THR A 180 11.42 -4.76 -8.66
CA THR A 180 10.77 -5.87 -9.41
C THR A 180 10.83 -7.20 -8.67
N ALA A 181 11.58 -7.30 -7.58
CA ALA A 181 11.73 -8.56 -6.86
C ALA A 181 10.45 -8.96 -6.13
N SER A 182 10.22 -10.26 -6.05
CA SER A 182 9.04 -10.86 -5.46
C SER A 182 9.39 -11.84 -4.33
N HIS A 183 8.39 -12.13 -3.50
CA HIS A 183 8.49 -13.13 -2.43
C HIS A 183 9.52 -12.79 -1.34
N ASN A 184 9.75 -11.51 -1.04
CA ASN A 184 10.59 -11.09 0.06
C ASN A 184 9.75 -10.80 1.32
N ILE A 185 10.31 -11.12 2.48
CA ILE A 185 9.76 -10.76 3.79
C ILE A 185 10.79 -9.88 4.50
N ALA A 186 10.41 -8.66 4.82
CA ALA A 186 11.21 -7.69 5.58
C ALA A 186 10.41 -7.16 6.76
N VAL A 187 10.80 -7.48 7.97
CA VAL A 187 10.14 -7.02 9.20
C VAL A 187 11.18 -6.37 10.11
N GLY A 188 11.11 -5.08 10.23
CA GLY A 188 12.05 -4.25 10.97
C GLY A 188 12.37 -2.97 10.20
N ARG A 189 12.81 -1.94 10.94
CA ARG A 189 13.28 -0.71 10.31
C ARG A 189 14.47 -1.00 9.40
N GLU A 190 14.39 -0.52 8.15
CA GLU A 190 15.44 -0.66 7.15
C GLU A 190 15.83 -2.12 6.81
N ALA A 191 15.00 -3.11 7.15
CA ALA A 191 15.22 -4.49 6.71
C ALA A 191 15.15 -4.60 5.18
N LEU A 192 16.16 -5.21 4.53
CA LEU A 192 16.28 -5.29 3.05
C LEU A 192 16.18 -3.93 2.35
N LYS A 193 16.61 -2.85 2.98
CA LYS A 193 16.39 -1.47 2.52
C LYS A 193 16.81 -1.21 1.07
N VAL A 194 18.02 -1.67 0.68
CA VAL A 194 18.58 -1.38 -0.65
C VAL A 194 18.41 -2.54 -1.64
N ASN A 195 17.62 -3.55 -1.29
CA ASN A 195 17.33 -4.67 -2.19
C ASN A 195 16.58 -4.17 -3.43
N THR A 196 17.11 -4.44 -4.61
CA THR A 196 16.47 -4.02 -5.88
C THR A 196 15.79 -5.18 -6.60
N THR A 197 16.52 -6.28 -6.82
CA THR A 197 16.07 -7.44 -7.62
C THR A 197 16.25 -8.79 -6.92
N GLY A 198 16.84 -8.83 -5.72
CA GLY A 198 16.99 -10.06 -4.94
C GLY A 198 15.62 -10.58 -4.47
N ALA A 199 15.32 -11.84 -4.75
CA ALA A 199 14.03 -12.46 -4.44
C ALA A 199 14.15 -13.55 -3.36
N GLN A 200 13.01 -13.89 -2.76
CA GLN A 200 12.93 -15.01 -1.80
C GLN A 200 13.83 -14.84 -0.57
N ASN A 201 14.02 -13.60 -0.12
CA ASN A 201 14.75 -13.30 1.10
C ASN A 201 13.80 -13.14 2.29
N VAL A 202 14.26 -13.57 3.45
CA VAL A 202 13.60 -13.35 4.73
C VAL A 202 14.52 -12.53 5.62
N ALA A 203 14.11 -11.32 5.98
CA ALA A 203 14.83 -10.42 6.88
C ALA A 203 13.90 -10.02 8.04
N VAL A 204 14.21 -10.44 9.23
CA VAL A 204 13.43 -10.11 10.44
C VAL A 204 14.36 -9.53 11.51
N GLY A 205 14.26 -8.25 11.71
CA GLY A 205 15.12 -7.46 12.61
C GLY A 205 15.50 -6.13 11.97
N ASN A 206 15.73 -5.09 12.79
CA ASN A 206 16.21 -3.81 12.27
C ASN A 206 17.57 -4.01 11.60
N PHE A 207 17.77 -3.40 10.43
CA PHE A 207 19.00 -3.46 9.63
C PHE A 207 19.39 -4.88 9.17
N SER A 208 18.47 -5.84 9.21
CA SER A 208 18.71 -7.19 8.70
C SER A 208 18.78 -7.16 7.17
N LEU A 209 19.85 -7.70 6.56
CA LEU A 209 20.10 -7.69 5.10
C LEU A 209 20.01 -6.28 4.47
N ASP A 210 20.34 -5.23 5.19
CA ASP A 210 20.11 -3.86 4.70
C ASP A 210 21.01 -3.46 3.53
N ALA A 211 22.21 -4.05 3.37
CA ALA A 211 23.09 -3.85 2.21
C ALA A 211 22.80 -4.81 1.03
N ASN A 212 21.84 -5.73 1.15
CA ASN A 212 21.52 -6.68 0.08
C ASN A 212 20.98 -5.97 -1.15
N THR A 213 21.60 -6.13 -2.31
CA THR A 213 21.16 -5.50 -3.55
C THR A 213 20.42 -6.45 -4.49
N THR A 214 21.05 -7.56 -4.82
CA THR A 214 20.55 -8.51 -5.85
C THR A 214 20.54 -9.96 -5.39
N ALA A 215 21.08 -10.25 -4.20
CA ALA A 215 21.18 -11.62 -3.71
C ALA A 215 19.80 -12.18 -3.31
N SER A 216 19.62 -13.48 -3.51
CA SER A 216 18.38 -14.21 -3.29
C SER A 216 18.55 -15.37 -2.33
N ASN A 217 17.43 -15.86 -1.81
CA ASN A 217 17.36 -17.05 -0.97
C ASN A 217 18.14 -16.93 0.35
N ASN A 218 18.24 -15.75 0.93
CA ASN A 218 18.85 -15.55 2.23
C ASN A 218 17.79 -15.49 3.34
N THR A 219 18.10 -16.07 4.48
CA THR A 219 17.33 -15.97 5.72
C THR A 219 18.16 -15.28 6.79
N ALA A 220 17.71 -14.13 7.25
CA ALA A 220 18.37 -13.34 8.28
C ALA A 220 17.37 -12.99 9.38
N ILE A 221 17.59 -13.48 10.60
CA ILE A 221 16.69 -13.26 11.73
C ILE A 221 17.49 -12.75 12.93
N GLY A 222 17.33 -11.50 13.26
CA GLY A 222 18.05 -10.82 14.33
C GLY A 222 18.41 -9.38 13.97
N TYR A 223 18.80 -8.58 14.95
CA TYR A 223 19.30 -7.23 14.73
C TYR A 223 20.61 -7.29 13.94
N ALA A 224 20.74 -6.48 12.90
CA ALA A 224 21.92 -6.35 12.04
C ALA A 224 22.47 -7.68 11.51
N THR A 225 21.60 -8.68 11.31
CA THR A 225 21.99 -10.00 10.79
C THR A 225 22.23 -9.91 9.28
N LEU A 226 23.36 -10.46 8.78
CA LEU A 226 23.74 -10.38 7.35
C LEU A 226 23.79 -8.94 6.80
N THR A 227 24.08 -7.96 7.64
CA THR A 227 24.09 -6.54 7.26
C THR A 227 25.04 -6.25 6.09
N GLY A 228 26.26 -6.81 6.09
CA GLY A 228 27.24 -6.59 5.02
C GLY A 228 26.94 -7.32 3.69
N ASN A 229 25.93 -8.19 3.63
CA ASN A 229 25.71 -9.04 2.46
C ASN A 229 25.24 -8.22 1.25
N THR A 230 26.00 -8.27 0.18
CA THR A 230 25.64 -7.57 -1.08
C THR A 230 25.12 -8.52 -2.15
N THR A 231 25.87 -9.60 -2.43
CA THR A 231 25.56 -10.56 -3.49
C THR A 231 25.60 -12.03 -3.06
N GLY A 232 25.94 -12.32 -1.78
CA GLY A 232 25.98 -13.70 -1.26
C GLY A 232 24.57 -14.31 -1.19
N THR A 233 24.40 -15.52 -1.71
CA THR A 233 23.10 -16.21 -1.80
C THR A 233 23.04 -17.45 -0.93
N ASN A 234 21.81 -17.89 -0.63
CA ASN A 234 21.53 -19.13 0.11
C ASN A 234 22.17 -19.16 1.52
N ASN A 235 22.30 -18.03 2.18
CA ASN A 235 22.80 -17.95 3.54
C ASN A 235 21.64 -18.03 4.54
N THR A 236 21.87 -18.69 5.66
CA THR A 236 20.96 -18.72 6.81
C THR A 236 21.69 -18.17 8.02
N ALA A 237 21.21 -17.05 8.55
CA ALA A 237 21.77 -16.41 9.72
C ALA A 237 20.68 -16.13 10.75
N VAL A 238 20.86 -16.60 11.97
CA VAL A 238 19.90 -16.41 13.08
C VAL A 238 20.66 -15.98 14.33
N GLY A 239 20.42 -14.77 14.77
CA GLY A 239 21.09 -14.19 15.94
C GLY A 239 21.53 -12.74 15.66
N VAL A 240 21.74 -11.96 16.72
CA VAL A 240 22.29 -10.61 16.61
C VAL A 240 23.68 -10.67 15.97
N ASP A 241 23.92 -9.86 14.93
CA ASP A 241 25.20 -9.77 14.21
C ASP A 241 25.72 -11.12 13.65
N ALA A 242 24.84 -12.12 13.44
CA ALA A 242 25.25 -13.35 12.76
C ALA A 242 25.56 -13.05 11.28
N LEU A 243 26.72 -13.57 10.77
CA LEU A 243 27.24 -13.28 9.41
C LEU A 243 27.32 -11.77 9.10
N PHE A 244 27.66 -10.95 10.08
CA PHE A 244 27.61 -9.49 10.00
C PHE A 244 28.44 -8.94 8.82
N GLU A 245 29.70 -9.37 8.63
CA GLU A 245 30.57 -8.86 7.58
C GLU A 245 30.51 -9.67 6.27
N ASN A 246 29.62 -10.66 6.15
CA ASN A 246 29.54 -11.44 4.93
C ASN A 246 29.15 -10.56 3.73
N THR A 247 29.99 -10.47 2.73
CA THR A 247 29.72 -9.67 1.52
C THR A 247 29.25 -10.51 0.34
N THR A 248 29.98 -11.56 0.01
CA THR A 248 29.72 -12.40 -1.18
C THR A 248 29.69 -13.90 -0.87
N GLY A 249 30.02 -14.32 0.38
CA GLY A 249 29.98 -15.72 0.80
C GLY A 249 28.59 -16.33 0.62
N THR A 250 28.55 -17.57 0.16
CA THR A 250 27.29 -18.27 -0.16
C THR A 250 27.16 -19.58 0.63
N ARG A 251 25.91 -20.03 0.83
CA ARG A 251 25.57 -21.31 1.48
C ARG A 251 26.17 -21.44 2.89
N ASN A 252 26.26 -20.32 3.61
CA ASN A 252 26.68 -20.33 5.00
C ASN A 252 25.50 -20.49 5.93
N THR A 253 25.67 -21.22 7.01
CA THR A 253 24.69 -21.36 8.09
C THR A 253 25.30 -20.89 9.40
N ALA A 254 24.76 -19.82 9.97
CA ALA A 254 25.19 -19.24 11.25
C ALA A 254 24.03 -19.14 12.21
N VAL A 255 24.03 -19.84 13.31
CA VAL A 255 22.99 -19.82 14.33
C VAL A 255 23.57 -19.48 15.69
N GLY A 256 23.30 -18.33 16.19
CA GLY A 256 23.83 -17.79 17.44
C GLY A 256 24.28 -16.34 17.26
N ALA A 257 24.27 -15.55 18.33
CA ALA A 257 24.78 -14.19 18.25
C ALA A 257 26.28 -14.19 17.91
N LEU A 258 26.70 -13.32 16.98
CA LEU A 258 28.10 -13.22 16.50
C LEU A 258 28.65 -14.54 15.88
N ALA A 259 27.79 -15.46 15.43
CA ALA A 259 28.24 -16.64 14.71
C ALA A 259 28.69 -16.25 13.29
N LEU A 260 29.90 -16.65 12.88
CA LEU A 260 30.53 -16.29 11.60
C LEU A 260 30.54 -14.78 11.31
N ASP A 261 30.58 -13.91 12.33
CA ASP A 261 30.47 -12.46 12.19
C ASP A 261 31.55 -11.84 11.31
N ALA A 262 32.77 -12.36 11.36
CA ALA A 262 33.93 -11.94 10.56
C ALA A 262 34.08 -12.66 9.19
N ASN A 263 33.13 -13.51 8.82
CA ASN A 263 33.15 -14.14 7.49
C ASN A 263 32.85 -13.13 6.41
N THR A 264 33.74 -12.93 5.46
CA THR A 264 33.52 -11.94 4.38
C THR A 264 33.11 -12.58 3.05
N THR A 265 33.84 -13.58 2.59
CA THR A 265 33.70 -14.17 1.24
C THR A 265 33.65 -15.70 1.23
N ALA A 266 33.99 -16.35 2.35
CA ALA A 266 34.02 -17.81 2.41
C ALA A 266 32.62 -18.41 2.33
N SER A 267 32.51 -19.56 1.72
CA SER A 267 31.26 -20.27 1.47
C SER A 267 31.23 -21.65 2.11
N ASP A 268 30.03 -22.23 2.18
CA ASP A 268 29.82 -23.61 2.66
C ASP A 268 30.19 -23.82 4.13
N ASN A 269 30.11 -22.78 4.96
CA ASN A 269 30.42 -22.86 6.39
C ASN A 269 29.17 -23.10 7.21
N THR A 270 29.33 -23.86 8.29
CA THR A 270 28.27 -24.04 9.30
C THR A 270 28.84 -23.76 10.69
N ALA A 271 28.24 -22.85 11.41
CA ALA A 271 28.55 -22.52 12.79
C ALA A 271 27.29 -22.40 13.64
N VAL A 272 27.28 -23.00 14.80
CA VAL A 272 26.20 -22.98 15.75
C VAL A 272 26.73 -22.70 17.15
N GLY A 273 26.35 -21.57 17.70
CA GLY A 273 26.80 -21.13 19.03
C GLY A 273 27.10 -19.64 19.08
N TYR A 274 27.29 -19.11 20.27
CA TYR A 274 27.76 -17.75 20.49
C TYR A 274 29.22 -17.61 20.12
N LEU A 275 29.61 -16.63 19.29
CA LEU A 275 30.98 -16.41 18.78
C LEU A 275 31.58 -17.65 18.07
N ALA A 276 30.77 -18.46 17.41
CA ALA A 276 31.18 -19.70 16.73
C ALA A 276 31.79 -19.41 15.33
#